data_a327b1697d3c7585f443f0025d5030f7
#
_entry.id   a327b1697d3c7585f443f0025d5030f7
#
_cell.length_a   1.000
_cell.length_b   1.000
_cell.length_c   1.000
_cell.angle_alpha   90.00
_cell.angle_beta   90.00
_cell.angle_gamma   90.00
#
_symmetry.space_group_name_H-M   'P 1'
#
loop_
_entity.id
_entity.type
_entity.pdbx_description
1 polymer ?
#
loop_
_entity_poly.entity_id
_entity_poly.type
_entity_poly.pdbx_seq_one_letter_code
_entity_poly.pdbx_strand_id
1 'polypeptide(L)'
;MPTGSKNPDILLSWILDAIGLVKRKSESWEDTELGALHRIMKDALLLEPLKGWDTRDLGDVCGLSQTGMHHQMVKLRDSGLVSSESYGRWHIYVLRGGSITAAINLLSIQARGIMELRMFELGKYIHPSKERMRFLNDRGEINFKIKVSEPSPSKKGHNRLDSLIEDLGLNGDRTKNEDELAKNIFIELSSSVNPITILSIAEKLSETRSRVKRTIDRFRSSGIVERVPMFDRIAQDIFSGIIRQYDARGEDWLRTRGGLGRIDEDIANKLLDATKSKNLSIKKVEDFLKPLPIESQKILLNTLGGRMPFGFIISGQDGEEVKQIVMTKVERILRRLNTVAERLDKALLED
;
A
#
# COMPACT_ATOMS: atom_id res chain seq x y z
N MET A 1 9.49 -11.73 -1.87
CA MET A 1 9.07 -13.14 -1.92
C MET A 1 10.33 -13.99 -1.92
N PRO A 2 10.46 -15.05 -1.11
CA PRO A 2 11.60 -15.95 -1.12
C PRO A 2 11.49 -16.88 -2.34
N THR A 3 11.69 -16.30 -3.52
CA THR A 3 11.65 -17.06 -4.79
C THR A 3 12.83 -18.02 -4.84
N GLY A 4 12.53 -19.32 -4.93
CA GLY A 4 13.54 -20.37 -5.05
C GLY A 4 14.09 -20.92 -3.73
N SER A 5 13.81 -20.32 -2.57
CA SER A 5 14.23 -20.90 -1.30
C SER A 5 13.48 -22.21 -1.02
N LYS A 6 14.22 -23.21 -0.53
CA LYS A 6 13.70 -24.45 0.05
C LYS A 6 13.88 -24.49 1.58
N ASN A 7 14.51 -23.47 2.16
CA ASN A 7 14.75 -23.41 3.59
C ASN A 7 13.44 -23.16 4.35
N PRO A 8 12.98 -24.08 5.26
CA PRO A 8 11.72 -23.96 5.99
C PRO A 8 11.66 -22.69 6.84
N ASP A 9 12.76 -22.25 7.44
CA ASP A 9 12.80 -21.06 8.30
C ASP A 9 12.53 -19.77 7.50
N ILE A 10 13.08 -19.69 6.29
CA ILE A 10 12.86 -18.55 5.38
C ILE A 10 11.40 -18.52 4.92
N LEU A 11 10.85 -19.68 4.53
CA LEU A 11 9.46 -19.80 4.05
C LEU A 11 8.47 -19.43 5.17
N LEU A 12 8.68 -19.98 6.38
CA LEU A 12 7.87 -19.69 7.55
C LEU A 12 7.93 -18.21 7.94
N SER A 13 9.14 -17.64 8.02
CA SER A 13 9.34 -16.23 8.32
C SER A 13 8.60 -15.32 7.33
N TRP A 14 8.63 -15.65 6.05
CA TRP A 14 7.90 -14.92 5.04
C TRP A 14 6.38 -15.00 5.22
N ILE A 15 5.83 -16.18 5.52
CA ILE A 15 4.40 -16.36 5.81
C ILE A 15 3.99 -15.50 6.99
N LEU A 16 4.71 -15.58 8.10
CA LEU A 16 4.41 -14.84 9.33
C LEU A 16 4.47 -13.30 9.12
N ASP A 17 5.42 -12.83 8.29
CA ASP A 17 5.47 -11.41 7.91
C ASP A 17 4.32 -11.01 7.00
N ALA A 18 3.98 -11.82 5.99
CA ALA A 18 2.93 -11.52 5.02
C ALA A 18 1.53 -11.43 5.64
N ILE A 19 1.25 -12.20 6.71
CA ILE A 19 0.00 -12.12 7.49
C ILE A 19 0.09 -11.13 8.67
N GLY A 20 1.19 -10.39 8.78
CA GLY A 20 1.37 -9.31 9.74
C GLY A 20 1.64 -9.73 11.18
N LEU A 21 1.97 -11.00 11.45
CA LEU A 21 2.28 -11.51 12.80
C LEU A 21 3.67 -11.10 13.28
N VAL A 22 4.62 -10.97 12.36
CA VAL A 22 5.99 -10.58 12.63
C VAL A 22 6.34 -9.35 11.81
N LYS A 23 7.09 -8.40 12.39
CA LYS A 23 7.65 -7.27 11.64
C LYS A 23 9.10 -7.62 11.29
N ARG A 24 9.39 -7.66 10.02
CA ARG A 24 10.74 -7.84 9.50
C ARG A 24 11.65 -6.71 9.96
N LYS A 25 12.81 -7.04 10.54
CA LYS A 25 13.80 -6.08 11.01
C LYS A 25 14.95 -5.85 10.02
N SER A 26 15.23 -6.83 9.14
CA SER A 26 16.32 -6.81 8.17
C SER A 26 15.80 -6.94 6.74
N GLU A 27 16.57 -6.48 5.75
CA GLU A 27 16.29 -6.71 4.33
C GLU A 27 16.63 -8.14 3.90
N SER A 28 17.57 -8.80 4.57
CA SER A 28 17.91 -10.22 4.37
C SER A 28 16.98 -11.13 5.17
N TRP A 29 16.53 -12.23 4.55
CA TRP A 29 15.77 -13.28 5.23
C TRP A 29 16.66 -14.22 6.04
N GLU A 30 17.96 -14.25 5.74
CA GLU A 30 18.96 -15.12 6.37
C GLU A 30 19.39 -14.61 7.75
N ASP A 31 19.33 -13.28 7.99
CA ASP A 31 19.75 -12.64 9.23
C ASP A 31 18.60 -12.50 10.26
N THR A 32 17.48 -13.20 10.07
CA THR A 32 16.32 -13.03 10.94
C THR A 32 16.47 -13.90 12.18
N GLU A 33 16.72 -13.30 13.36
CA GLU A 33 16.55 -13.98 14.64
C GLU A 33 15.18 -14.64 14.71
N LEU A 34 15.16 -15.94 14.98
CA LEU A 34 13.92 -16.73 15.10
C LEU A 34 13.16 -16.31 16.36
N GLY A 35 12.15 -15.47 16.15
CA GLY A 35 11.30 -14.96 17.24
C GLY A 35 10.43 -16.05 17.87
N ALA A 36 9.76 -15.71 18.98
CA ALA A 36 8.89 -16.63 19.72
C ALA A 36 7.84 -17.30 18.85
N LEU A 37 7.15 -16.56 17.97
CA LEU A 37 6.14 -17.11 17.04
C LEU A 37 6.73 -18.12 16.06
N HIS A 38 7.94 -17.85 15.57
CA HIS A 38 8.63 -18.76 14.66
C HIS A 38 8.93 -20.09 15.36
N ARG A 39 9.47 -20.05 16.58
CA ARG A 39 9.76 -21.26 17.39
C ARG A 39 8.47 -22.06 17.68
N ILE A 40 7.40 -21.40 18.12
CA ILE A 40 6.11 -22.07 18.37
C ILE A 40 5.61 -22.78 17.12
N MET A 41 5.68 -22.14 15.99
CA MET A 41 5.26 -22.77 14.73
C MET A 41 6.16 -23.92 14.35
N LYS A 42 7.48 -23.73 14.33
CA LYS A 42 8.45 -24.73 13.87
C LYS A 42 8.58 -25.91 14.82
N ASP A 43 8.84 -25.62 16.10
CA ASP A 43 9.26 -26.64 17.08
C ASP A 43 8.08 -27.41 17.69
N ALA A 44 6.83 -26.93 17.49
CA ALA A 44 5.64 -27.59 18.01
C ALA A 44 4.56 -27.79 16.96
N LEU A 45 3.93 -26.70 16.48
CA LEU A 45 2.71 -26.79 15.67
C LEU A 45 2.90 -27.39 14.28
N LEU A 46 4.04 -27.21 13.63
CA LEU A 46 4.34 -27.83 12.33
C LEU A 46 4.91 -29.24 12.49
N LEU A 47 5.58 -29.53 13.60
CA LEU A 47 6.14 -30.84 13.87
C LEU A 47 5.04 -31.85 14.22
N GLU A 48 4.07 -31.45 15.08
CA GLU A 48 2.94 -32.29 15.52
C GLU A 48 1.61 -31.52 15.30
N PRO A 49 1.17 -31.32 14.05
CA PRO A 49 0.10 -30.36 13.72
C PRO A 49 -1.29 -30.74 14.28
N LEU A 50 -1.54 -32.01 14.54
CA LEU A 50 -2.81 -32.49 15.09
C LEU A 50 -2.75 -32.77 16.59
N LYS A 51 -1.59 -32.61 17.23
CA LYS A 51 -1.47 -32.68 18.68
C LYS A 51 -2.20 -31.52 19.33
N GLY A 52 -3.01 -31.82 20.33
CA GLY A 52 -3.60 -30.80 21.20
C GLY A 52 -2.55 -30.25 22.16
N TRP A 53 -2.11 -29.00 21.94
CA TRP A 53 -1.12 -28.35 22.75
C TRP A 53 -1.76 -27.42 23.79
N ASP A 54 -1.36 -27.52 25.05
CA ASP A 54 -1.65 -26.48 26.02
C ASP A 54 -0.52 -25.46 26.13
N THR A 55 -0.75 -24.35 26.82
CA THR A 55 0.24 -23.28 26.94
C THR A 55 1.45 -23.64 27.82
N ARG A 56 1.34 -24.67 28.67
CA ARG A 56 2.44 -25.15 29.50
C ARG A 56 3.39 -26.00 28.65
N ASP A 57 2.84 -27.03 28.00
CA ASP A 57 3.62 -27.90 27.12
C ASP A 57 4.34 -27.12 26.03
N LEU A 58 3.64 -26.15 25.39
CA LEU A 58 4.25 -25.25 24.42
C LEU A 58 5.35 -24.38 25.04
N GLY A 59 5.16 -23.92 26.29
CA GLY A 59 6.17 -23.12 27.01
C GLY A 59 7.45 -23.92 27.25
N ASP A 60 7.29 -25.15 27.67
CA ASP A 60 8.41 -26.08 27.95
C ASP A 60 9.19 -26.40 26.67
N VAL A 61 8.50 -26.75 25.57
CA VAL A 61 9.13 -27.05 24.27
C VAL A 61 9.82 -25.84 23.66
N CYS A 62 9.19 -24.66 23.71
CA CYS A 62 9.71 -23.46 23.04
C CYS A 62 10.60 -22.57 23.94
N GLY A 63 10.79 -22.93 25.21
CA GLY A 63 11.58 -22.14 26.16
C GLY A 63 10.97 -20.75 26.42
N LEU A 64 9.63 -20.66 26.56
CA LEU A 64 8.91 -19.42 26.77
C LEU A 64 8.15 -19.42 28.09
N SER A 65 8.07 -18.24 28.73
CA SER A 65 7.25 -18.08 29.93
C SER A 65 5.76 -18.25 29.59
N GLN A 66 4.97 -18.70 30.55
CA GLN A 66 3.53 -18.97 30.40
C GLN A 66 2.75 -17.73 29.92
N THR A 67 3.07 -16.56 30.45
CA THR A 67 2.47 -15.29 30.02
C THR A 67 2.86 -14.93 28.59
N GLY A 68 4.13 -15.11 28.24
CA GLY A 68 4.63 -14.89 26.88
C GLY A 68 3.98 -15.83 25.89
N MET A 69 3.84 -17.11 26.25
CA MET A 69 3.18 -18.12 25.43
C MET A 69 1.72 -17.77 25.17
N HIS A 70 0.94 -17.47 26.23
CA HIS A 70 -0.46 -17.08 26.09
C HIS A 70 -0.63 -15.91 25.09
N HIS A 71 0.20 -14.89 25.20
CA HIS A 71 0.13 -13.74 24.28
C HIS A 71 0.42 -14.13 22.82
N GLN A 72 1.35 -15.04 22.57
CA GLN A 72 1.63 -15.50 21.21
C GLN A 72 0.50 -16.40 20.66
N MET A 73 -0.06 -17.27 21.51
CA MET A 73 -1.17 -18.14 21.10
C MET A 73 -2.45 -17.35 20.76
N VAL A 74 -2.73 -16.27 21.51
CA VAL A 74 -3.82 -15.34 21.16
C VAL A 74 -3.59 -14.75 19.77
N LYS A 75 -2.37 -14.31 19.43
CA LYS A 75 -2.07 -13.78 18.09
C LYS A 75 -2.26 -14.84 17.00
N LEU A 76 -1.79 -16.06 17.21
CA LEU A 76 -1.95 -17.16 16.24
C LEU A 76 -3.41 -17.54 16.04
N ARG A 77 -4.20 -17.60 17.12
CA ARG A 77 -5.64 -17.83 17.05
C ARG A 77 -6.37 -16.70 16.30
N ASP A 78 -6.11 -15.46 16.68
CA ASP A 78 -6.74 -14.28 16.07
C ASP A 78 -6.35 -14.09 14.59
N SER A 79 -5.19 -14.62 14.18
CA SER A 79 -4.80 -14.66 12.76
C SER A 79 -5.51 -15.78 11.98
N GLY A 80 -6.15 -16.74 12.65
CA GLY A 80 -6.80 -17.89 12.03
C GLY A 80 -5.86 -19.04 11.65
N LEU A 81 -4.58 -19.02 12.08
CA LEU A 81 -3.66 -20.15 11.88
C LEU A 81 -3.90 -21.31 12.84
N VAL A 82 -4.40 -21.02 14.02
CA VAL A 82 -4.59 -21.96 15.11
C VAL A 82 -6.06 -21.94 15.54
N SER A 83 -6.64 -23.09 15.77
CA SER A 83 -7.90 -23.25 16.47
C SER A 83 -7.64 -23.56 17.95
N SER A 84 -8.62 -23.21 18.80
CA SER A 84 -8.55 -23.52 20.22
C SER A 84 -9.86 -24.08 20.72
N GLU A 85 -9.79 -25.11 21.55
CA GLU A 85 -10.92 -25.65 22.28
C GLU A 85 -10.71 -25.49 23.78
N SER A 86 -11.81 -25.27 24.50
CA SER A 86 -11.77 -25.23 25.97
C SER A 86 -11.94 -26.64 26.53
N TYR A 87 -10.94 -27.09 27.27
CA TYR A 87 -10.98 -28.37 27.99
C TYR A 87 -10.93 -28.10 29.51
N GLY A 88 -12.08 -27.98 30.12
CA GLY A 88 -12.19 -27.57 31.51
C GLY A 88 -11.67 -26.12 31.72
N ARG A 89 -10.60 -26.01 32.48
CA ARG A 89 -9.92 -24.68 32.73
C ARG A 89 -8.82 -24.35 31.74
N TRP A 90 -8.52 -25.23 30.79
CA TRP A 90 -7.39 -25.13 29.85
C TRP A 90 -7.89 -24.89 28.45
N HIS A 91 -7.10 -24.19 27.66
CA HIS A 91 -7.27 -24.09 26.23
C HIS A 91 -6.26 -24.98 25.53
N ILE A 92 -6.77 -25.85 24.67
CA ILE A 92 -5.96 -26.72 23.82
C ILE A 92 -5.92 -26.12 22.42
N TYR A 93 -4.74 -26.03 21.86
CA TYR A 93 -4.46 -25.42 20.56
C TYR A 93 -3.99 -26.46 19.56
N VAL A 94 -4.48 -26.37 18.32
CA VAL A 94 -4.06 -27.21 17.19
C VAL A 94 -3.86 -26.35 15.95
N LEU A 95 -2.95 -26.76 15.07
CA LEU A 95 -2.79 -26.12 13.77
C LEU A 95 -4.05 -26.30 12.96
N ARG A 96 -4.64 -25.21 12.47
CA ARG A 96 -5.93 -25.25 11.79
C ARG A 96 -5.84 -26.07 10.49
N GLY A 97 -6.70 -27.08 10.34
CA GLY A 97 -6.70 -27.98 9.19
C GLY A 97 -5.56 -29.00 9.15
N GLY A 98 -4.70 -29.07 10.18
CA GLY A 98 -3.66 -30.10 10.32
C GLY A 98 -2.44 -29.95 9.42
N SER A 99 -2.29 -28.84 8.69
CA SER A 99 -1.07 -28.48 7.94
C SER A 99 -1.02 -26.96 7.70
N ILE A 100 0.16 -26.44 7.37
CA ILE A 100 0.26 -24.98 7.08
C ILE A 100 -0.48 -24.64 5.79
N THR A 101 -0.47 -25.50 4.79
CA THR A 101 -1.25 -25.32 3.56
C THR A 101 -2.75 -25.24 3.84
N ALA A 102 -3.29 -26.14 4.67
CA ALA A 102 -4.70 -26.11 5.03
C ALA A 102 -5.05 -24.87 5.85
N ALA A 103 -4.22 -24.48 6.82
CA ALA A 103 -4.43 -23.29 7.63
C ALA A 103 -4.44 -22.02 6.77
N ILE A 104 -3.50 -21.87 5.83
CA ILE A 104 -3.43 -20.72 4.92
C ILE A 104 -4.59 -20.73 3.90
N ASN A 105 -5.04 -21.88 3.44
CA ASN A 105 -6.22 -21.97 2.57
C ASN A 105 -7.48 -21.46 3.29
N LEU A 106 -7.73 -21.92 4.51
CA LEU A 106 -8.87 -21.48 5.33
C LEU A 106 -8.80 -19.98 5.62
N LEU A 107 -7.60 -19.47 5.97
CA LEU A 107 -7.35 -18.05 6.15
C LEU A 107 -7.63 -17.26 4.85
N SER A 108 -7.23 -17.81 3.70
CA SER A 108 -7.42 -17.16 2.39
C SER A 108 -8.91 -17.02 2.04
N ILE A 109 -9.71 -18.06 2.31
CA ILE A 109 -11.16 -18.03 2.09
C ILE A 109 -11.81 -16.96 2.98
N GLN A 110 -11.46 -16.95 4.27
CA GLN A 110 -11.97 -15.99 5.23
C GLN A 110 -11.56 -14.54 4.86
N ALA A 111 -10.28 -14.33 4.54
CA ALA A 111 -9.76 -13.02 4.16
C ALA A 111 -10.46 -12.46 2.90
N ARG A 112 -10.67 -13.31 1.89
CA ARG A 112 -11.38 -12.93 0.67
C ARG A 112 -12.80 -12.45 0.99
N GLY A 113 -13.58 -13.25 1.72
CA GLY A 113 -14.96 -12.89 2.06
C GLY A 113 -15.05 -11.59 2.88
N ILE A 114 -14.19 -11.43 3.88
CA ILE A 114 -14.14 -10.21 4.69
C ILE A 114 -13.78 -8.98 3.84
N MET A 115 -12.75 -9.09 2.99
CA MET A 115 -12.32 -7.97 2.14
C MET A 115 -13.38 -7.58 1.10
N GLU A 116 -14.06 -8.56 0.51
CA GLU A 116 -15.18 -8.31 -0.41
C GLU A 116 -16.30 -7.48 0.24
N LEU A 117 -16.72 -7.88 1.44
CA LEU A 117 -17.76 -7.17 2.20
C LEU A 117 -17.31 -5.75 2.57
N ARG A 118 -16.10 -5.59 3.10
CA ARG A 118 -15.57 -4.28 3.50
C ARG A 118 -15.39 -3.34 2.32
N MET A 119 -14.88 -3.85 1.20
CA MET A 119 -14.71 -3.03 -0.01
C MET A 119 -16.03 -2.68 -0.67
N PHE A 120 -17.03 -3.56 -0.62
CA PHE A 120 -18.39 -3.25 -1.04
C PHE A 120 -19.00 -2.12 -0.20
N GLU A 121 -18.82 -2.15 1.12
CA GLU A 121 -19.31 -1.08 2.00
C GLU A 121 -18.53 0.23 1.79
N LEU A 122 -17.20 0.18 1.69
CA LEU A 122 -16.36 1.37 1.46
C LEU A 122 -16.70 2.04 0.12
N GLY A 123 -17.02 1.23 -0.90
CA GLY A 123 -17.38 1.70 -2.23
C GLY A 123 -18.58 2.66 -2.23
N LYS A 124 -19.50 2.53 -1.27
CA LYS A 124 -20.66 3.43 -1.13
C LYS A 124 -20.29 4.88 -0.76
N TYR A 125 -19.11 5.09 -0.22
CA TYR A 125 -18.59 6.41 0.14
C TYR A 125 -17.72 7.04 -0.95
N ILE A 126 -17.54 6.35 -2.09
CA ILE A 126 -16.78 6.87 -3.23
C ILE A 126 -17.75 7.54 -4.21
N HIS A 127 -17.58 8.84 -4.40
CA HIS A 127 -18.38 9.57 -5.39
C HIS A 127 -18.03 9.11 -6.80
N PRO A 128 -18.99 8.60 -7.59
CA PRO A 128 -18.71 8.14 -8.95
C PRO A 128 -18.39 9.33 -9.86
N SER A 129 -17.35 9.19 -10.70
CA SER A 129 -16.97 10.20 -11.68
C SER A 129 -16.31 9.56 -12.90
N LYS A 130 -16.94 9.69 -14.06
CA LYS A 130 -16.38 9.24 -15.36
C LYS A 130 -15.18 10.08 -15.82
N GLU A 131 -15.05 11.29 -15.31
CA GLU A 131 -13.93 12.20 -15.62
C GLU A 131 -12.67 11.89 -14.80
N ARG A 132 -12.78 11.05 -13.75
CA ARG A 132 -11.66 10.68 -12.94
C ARG A 132 -10.65 9.90 -13.77
N MET A 133 -9.41 10.41 -13.81
CA MET A 133 -8.32 9.81 -14.59
C MET A 133 -8.02 8.39 -14.09
N ARG A 134 -7.85 7.46 -15.04
CA ARG A 134 -7.38 6.10 -14.78
C ARG A 134 -5.91 6.00 -15.15
N PHE A 135 -5.11 5.45 -14.28
CA PHE A 135 -3.70 5.20 -14.55
C PHE A 135 -3.33 3.75 -14.20
N LEU A 136 -3.41 2.88 -15.20
CA LEU A 136 -3.25 1.42 -15.04
C LEU A 136 -1.82 0.95 -14.71
N ASN A 137 -0.85 1.83 -14.48
CA ASN A 137 0.57 1.52 -14.39
C ASN A 137 1.27 2.01 -13.11
N ASP A 138 0.66 1.90 -11.94
CA ASP A 138 1.44 2.00 -10.71
C ASP A 138 2.24 0.71 -10.51
N ARG A 139 3.44 0.65 -11.11
CA ARG A 139 4.37 -0.49 -11.05
C ARG A 139 5.10 -0.61 -9.70
N GLY A 140 4.80 0.25 -8.75
CA GLY A 140 5.39 0.17 -7.42
C GLY A 140 4.89 -1.09 -6.71
N GLU A 141 5.74 -2.10 -6.56
CA GLU A 141 5.48 -3.20 -5.62
C GLU A 141 5.50 -2.63 -4.20
N ILE A 142 4.33 -2.27 -3.71
CA ILE A 142 4.17 -1.90 -2.32
C ILE A 142 3.90 -3.19 -1.55
N ASN A 143 4.66 -3.43 -0.48
CA ASN A 143 4.47 -4.58 0.39
C ASN A 143 3.06 -4.54 0.99
N PHE A 144 2.19 -5.36 0.46
CA PHE A 144 0.83 -5.52 0.93
C PHE A 144 0.78 -6.69 1.91
N LYS A 145 0.30 -6.42 3.14
CA LYS A 145 0.10 -7.43 4.18
C LYS A 145 -1.38 -7.62 4.39
N ILE A 146 -1.80 -8.88 4.54
CA ILE A 146 -3.18 -9.21 4.86
C ILE A 146 -3.27 -9.55 6.34
N LYS A 147 -4.06 -8.78 7.07
CA LYS A 147 -4.45 -9.10 8.44
C LYS A 147 -5.94 -9.37 8.46
N VAL A 148 -6.31 -10.61 8.76
CA VAL A 148 -7.70 -10.98 9.02
C VAL A 148 -8.04 -10.55 10.45
N SER A 149 -9.08 -9.78 10.61
CA SER A 149 -9.58 -9.37 11.92
C SER A 149 -11.11 -9.29 11.88
N GLU A 150 -11.74 -9.58 13.01
CA GLU A 150 -13.17 -9.35 13.16
C GLU A 150 -13.48 -7.84 13.10
N PRO A 151 -14.71 -7.46 12.68
CA PRO A 151 -15.10 -6.06 12.65
C PRO A 151 -15.06 -5.47 14.05
N SER A 152 -14.57 -4.25 14.14
CA SER A 152 -14.56 -3.52 15.39
C SER A 152 -15.98 -3.27 15.90
N PRO A 153 -16.25 -3.46 17.20
CA PRO A 153 -17.54 -3.09 17.80
C PRO A 153 -17.87 -1.62 17.56
N SER A 154 -19.14 -1.34 17.30
CA SER A 154 -19.60 0.05 17.12
C SER A 154 -19.30 0.89 18.35
N LYS A 155 -18.49 1.93 18.20
CA LYS A 155 -18.16 2.87 19.27
C LYS A 155 -19.18 4.01 19.26
N LYS A 156 -19.60 4.46 20.45
CA LYS A 156 -20.54 5.57 20.59
C LYS A 156 -19.94 6.85 19.96
N GLY A 157 -20.64 7.47 19.03
CA GLY A 157 -20.16 8.64 18.30
C GLY A 157 -19.36 8.37 17.02
N HIS A 158 -19.02 7.10 16.71
CA HIS A 158 -18.37 6.72 15.45
C HIS A 158 -19.40 6.33 14.40
N ASN A 159 -19.21 6.80 13.17
CA ASN A 159 -20.01 6.36 12.05
C ASN A 159 -19.40 5.08 11.40
N ARG A 160 -20.13 4.47 10.47
CA ARG A 160 -19.67 3.24 9.81
C ARG A 160 -18.37 3.41 9.03
N LEU A 161 -18.13 4.58 8.43
CA LEU A 161 -16.90 4.86 7.71
C LEU A 161 -15.68 4.85 8.65
N ASP A 162 -15.80 5.37 9.87
CA ASP A 162 -14.72 5.33 10.87
C ASP A 162 -14.32 3.88 11.17
N SER A 163 -15.32 3.02 11.41
CA SER A 163 -15.08 1.59 11.64
C SER A 163 -14.43 0.90 10.44
N LEU A 164 -14.87 1.20 9.21
CA LEU A 164 -14.29 0.63 7.99
C LEU A 164 -12.82 1.04 7.79
N ILE A 165 -12.49 2.30 8.03
CA ILE A 165 -11.11 2.81 7.96
C ILE A 165 -10.23 2.12 9.00
N GLU A 166 -10.74 1.89 10.22
CA GLU A 166 -10.04 1.14 11.27
C GLU A 166 -9.87 -0.34 10.90
N ASP A 167 -10.94 -1.01 10.49
CA ASP A 167 -10.98 -2.43 10.12
C ASP A 167 -10.09 -2.75 8.91
N LEU A 168 -9.90 -1.80 7.99
CA LEU A 168 -8.99 -1.90 6.85
C LEU A 168 -7.53 -1.54 7.21
N GLY A 169 -7.26 -1.17 8.47
CA GLY A 169 -5.92 -0.82 8.94
C GLY A 169 -5.37 0.50 8.37
N LEU A 170 -6.22 1.35 7.82
CA LEU A 170 -5.81 2.58 7.14
C LEU A 170 -5.38 3.68 8.13
N ASN A 171 -5.83 3.62 9.39
CA ASN A 171 -5.35 4.49 10.46
C ASN A 171 -3.90 4.20 10.87
N GLY A 172 -3.46 2.94 10.78
CA GLY A 172 -2.13 2.47 11.20
C GLY A 172 -2.06 2.14 12.71
N ASP A 173 -0.96 1.48 13.09
CA ASP A 173 -0.78 0.85 14.42
C ASP A 173 -0.60 1.83 15.60
N ARG A 174 -0.38 3.13 15.34
CA ARG A 174 0.02 4.13 16.37
C ARG A 174 -0.97 5.28 16.52
N THR A 175 -2.14 5.15 15.96
CA THR A 175 -3.15 6.21 16.02
C THR A 175 -3.87 6.18 17.37
N LYS A 176 -4.03 7.36 17.97
CA LYS A 176 -4.95 7.53 19.08
C LYS A 176 -6.39 7.32 18.58
N ASN A 177 -7.27 6.83 19.44
CA ASN A 177 -8.66 6.51 19.09
C ASN A 177 -9.48 7.67 18.47
N GLU A 178 -8.95 8.87 18.44
CA GLU A 178 -9.61 10.11 17.96
C GLU A 178 -8.95 10.67 16.69
N ASP A 179 -8.05 9.92 16.02
CA ASP A 179 -7.35 10.41 14.84
C ASP A 179 -8.20 10.20 13.57
N GLU A 180 -8.91 11.24 13.16
CA GLU A 180 -9.74 11.23 11.95
C GLU A 180 -8.97 11.48 10.64
N LEU A 181 -7.64 11.60 10.68
CA LEU A 181 -6.85 11.98 9.51
C LEU A 181 -7.08 11.05 8.30
N ALA A 182 -7.09 9.74 8.51
CA ALA A 182 -7.29 8.79 7.42
C ALA A 182 -8.68 8.93 6.79
N LYS A 183 -9.72 9.10 7.60
CA LYS A 183 -11.10 9.37 7.14
C LYS A 183 -11.17 10.66 6.34
N ASN A 184 -10.60 11.75 6.86
CA ASN A 184 -10.64 13.05 6.19
C ASN A 184 -9.87 13.03 4.86
N ILE A 185 -8.72 12.36 4.78
CA ILE A 185 -7.99 12.13 3.53
C ILE A 185 -8.84 11.30 2.55
N PHE A 186 -9.50 10.24 3.02
CA PHE A 186 -10.36 9.42 2.18
C PHE A 186 -11.52 10.24 1.60
N ILE A 187 -12.22 11.02 2.42
CA ILE A 187 -13.34 11.88 1.99
C ILE A 187 -12.86 12.90 0.95
N GLU A 188 -11.71 13.52 1.18
CA GLU A 188 -11.13 14.51 0.26
C GLU A 188 -10.82 13.88 -1.10
N LEU A 189 -10.15 12.72 -1.10
CA LEU A 189 -9.80 12.02 -2.33
C LEU A 189 -11.02 11.43 -3.04
N SER A 190 -12.03 10.93 -2.29
CA SER A 190 -13.23 10.34 -2.87
C SER A 190 -14.12 11.35 -3.58
N SER A 191 -14.13 12.60 -3.11
CA SER A 191 -14.89 13.70 -3.70
C SER A 191 -14.18 14.40 -4.85
N SER A 192 -12.87 14.18 -5.00
CA SER A 192 -12.07 14.84 -6.04
C SER A 192 -12.11 14.09 -7.36
N VAL A 193 -12.25 14.86 -8.45
CA VAL A 193 -12.10 14.38 -9.83
C VAL A 193 -10.64 14.48 -10.28
N ASN A 194 -9.93 15.50 -9.82
CA ASN A 194 -8.54 15.77 -10.19
C ASN A 194 -7.56 15.25 -9.12
N PRO A 195 -6.33 14.88 -9.53
CA PRO A 195 -5.30 14.46 -8.58
C PRO A 195 -4.93 15.58 -7.59
N ILE A 196 -4.80 15.24 -6.31
CA ILE A 196 -4.46 16.19 -5.25
C ILE A 196 -3.03 15.91 -4.75
N THR A 197 -2.24 16.97 -4.50
CA THR A 197 -0.89 16.83 -3.94
C THR A 197 -0.91 16.63 -2.43
N ILE A 198 0.15 15.99 -1.88
CA ILE A 198 0.32 15.87 -0.42
C ILE A 198 0.32 17.25 0.25
N LEU A 199 0.91 18.27 -0.41
CA LEU A 199 0.96 19.62 0.11
C LEU A 199 -0.45 20.20 0.27
N SER A 200 -1.26 20.12 -0.78
CA SER A 200 -2.64 20.64 -0.76
C SER A 200 -3.51 19.96 0.30
N ILE A 201 -3.38 18.62 0.44
CA ILE A 201 -4.11 17.89 1.50
C ILE A 201 -3.61 18.32 2.89
N ALA A 202 -2.31 18.47 3.08
CA ALA A 202 -1.73 18.87 4.36
C ALA A 202 -2.19 20.28 4.78
N GLU A 203 -2.19 21.23 3.84
CA GLU A 203 -2.68 22.59 4.07
C GLU A 203 -4.18 22.61 4.39
N LYS A 204 -5.00 21.90 3.60
CA LYS A 204 -6.45 21.85 3.79
C LYS A 204 -6.86 21.24 5.14
N LEU A 205 -6.15 20.19 5.56
CA LEU A 205 -6.45 19.49 6.82
C LEU A 205 -5.65 20.03 8.02
N SER A 206 -4.84 21.07 7.84
CA SER A 206 -3.95 21.64 8.87
C SER A 206 -3.02 20.60 9.50
N GLU A 207 -2.47 19.70 8.66
CA GLU A 207 -1.66 18.56 9.07
C GLU A 207 -0.24 18.61 8.52
N THR A 208 0.67 17.85 9.14
CA THR A 208 2.04 17.76 8.62
C THR A 208 2.12 16.91 7.36
N ARG A 209 2.95 17.31 6.40
CA ARG A 209 3.20 16.56 5.16
C ARG A 209 3.61 15.10 5.43
N SER A 210 4.38 14.85 6.49
CA SER A 210 4.86 13.51 6.85
C SER A 210 3.73 12.61 7.33
N ARG A 211 2.74 13.13 8.08
CA ARG A 211 1.55 12.37 8.51
C ARG A 211 0.67 12.04 7.31
N VAL A 212 0.35 13.06 6.49
CA VAL A 212 -0.45 12.88 5.26
C VAL A 212 0.22 11.87 4.33
N LYS A 213 1.53 12.00 4.07
CA LYS A 213 2.26 11.06 3.22
C LYS A 213 2.14 9.62 3.72
N ARG A 214 2.39 9.36 5.01
CA ARG A 214 2.28 8.00 5.57
C ARG A 214 0.88 7.40 5.43
N THR A 215 -0.14 8.22 5.61
CA THR A 215 -1.53 7.77 5.45
C THR A 215 -1.85 7.49 3.98
N ILE A 216 -1.48 8.37 3.06
CA ILE A 216 -1.61 8.14 1.62
C ILE A 216 -0.84 6.88 1.17
N ASP A 217 0.37 6.65 1.68
CA ASP A 217 1.15 5.45 1.35
C ASP A 217 0.42 4.15 1.80
N ARG A 218 -0.36 4.17 2.90
CA ARG A 218 -1.24 3.05 3.27
C ARG A 218 -2.39 2.86 2.27
N PHE A 219 -3.07 3.93 1.88
CA PHE A 219 -4.13 3.86 0.86
C PHE A 219 -3.59 3.37 -0.49
N ARG A 220 -2.38 3.77 -0.86
CA ARG A 220 -1.72 3.27 -2.08
C ARG A 220 -1.35 1.79 -1.96
N SER A 221 -0.82 1.36 -0.82
CA SER A 221 -0.47 -0.05 -0.61
C SER A 221 -1.70 -0.95 -0.68
N SER A 222 -2.84 -0.51 -0.17
CA SER A 222 -4.10 -1.25 -0.30
C SER A 222 -4.68 -1.26 -1.72
N GLY A 223 -4.31 -0.30 -2.57
CA GLY A 223 -4.85 -0.14 -3.92
C GLY A 223 -6.05 0.79 -4.01
N ILE A 224 -6.45 1.44 -2.91
CA ILE A 224 -7.57 2.39 -2.90
C ILE A 224 -7.20 3.71 -3.59
N VAL A 225 -5.93 4.10 -3.51
CA VAL A 225 -5.41 5.36 -4.05
C VAL A 225 -4.26 5.08 -5.00
N GLU A 226 -4.20 5.81 -6.09
CA GLU A 226 -3.12 5.79 -7.06
C GLU A 226 -2.34 7.10 -7.06
N ARG A 227 -1.06 7.00 -7.44
CA ARG A 227 -0.21 8.15 -7.74
C ARG A 227 -0.19 8.37 -9.24
N VAL A 228 -0.70 9.50 -9.69
CA VAL A 228 -0.82 9.82 -11.11
C VAL A 228 -0.05 11.08 -11.47
N PRO A 229 0.50 11.20 -12.69
CA PRO A 229 1.12 12.42 -13.17
C PRO A 229 0.05 13.51 -13.36
N MET A 230 0.38 14.73 -12.98
CA MET A 230 -0.48 15.91 -13.14
C MET A 230 -0.11 16.61 -14.46
N PHE A 231 -0.65 16.11 -15.56
CA PHE A 231 -0.33 16.65 -16.89
C PHE A 231 -0.79 18.09 -17.08
N ASP A 232 -1.89 18.48 -16.46
CA ASP A 232 -2.44 19.83 -16.40
C ASP A 232 -1.46 20.87 -15.81
N ARG A 233 -0.53 20.42 -14.96
CA ARG A 233 0.46 21.28 -14.30
C ARG A 233 1.78 21.40 -15.07
N ILE A 234 2.01 20.58 -16.09
CA ILE A 234 3.28 20.62 -16.85
C ILE A 234 3.52 22.00 -17.46
N ALA A 235 2.51 22.62 -18.04
CA ALA A 235 2.62 23.92 -18.64
C ALA A 235 3.02 25.00 -17.62
N GLN A 236 2.50 24.95 -16.40
CA GLN A 236 2.86 25.86 -15.31
C GLN A 236 4.32 25.69 -14.90
N ASP A 237 4.77 24.44 -14.76
CA ASP A 237 6.14 24.14 -14.32
C ASP A 237 7.16 24.49 -15.44
N ILE A 238 6.81 24.24 -16.73
CA ILE A 238 7.60 24.67 -17.88
C ILE A 238 7.65 26.19 -17.96
N PHE A 239 6.52 26.91 -17.81
CA PHE A 239 6.49 28.38 -17.76
C PHE A 239 7.46 28.90 -16.71
N SER A 240 7.35 28.43 -15.47
CA SER A 240 8.23 28.85 -14.38
C SER A 240 9.70 28.51 -14.65
N GLY A 241 9.95 27.36 -15.27
CA GLY A 241 11.28 26.92 -15.68
C GLY A 241 11.89 27.79 -16.75
N ILE A 242 11.13 28.15 -17.80
CA ILE A 242 11.58 29.02 -18.89
C ILE A 242 11.96 30.42 -18.35
N ILE A 243 11.05 31.05 -17.59
CA ILE A 243 11.32 32.40 -17.02
C ILE A 243 12.58 32.37 -16.15
N ARG A 244 12.65 31.44 -15.19
CA ARG A 244 13.81 31.32 -14.30
C ARG A 244 15.12 31.10 -15.04
N GLN A 245 15.15 30.24 -16.07
CA GLN A 245 16.37 29.96 -16.83
C GLN A 245 16.71 31.06 -17.81
N TYR A 246 15.72 31.72 -18.39
CA TYR A 246 15.94 32.90 -19.26
C TYR A 246 16.59 34.05 -18.50
N ASP A 247 16.05 34.38 -17.31
CA ASP A 247 16.58 35.44 -16.46
C ASP A 247 18.01 35.13 -15.96
N ALA A 248 18.29 33.86 -15.66
CA ALA A 248 19.59 33.45 -15.12
C ALA A 248 20.67 33.22 -16.20
N ARG A 249 20.30 32.76 -17.39
CA ARG A 249 21.24 32.19 -18.38
C ARG A 249 21.03 32.65 -19.82
N GLY A 250 19.93 33.34 -20.10
CA GLY A 250 19.62 33.89 -21.42
C GLY A 250 19.10 32.86 -22.44
N GLU A 251 18.87 33.37 -23.67
CA GLU A 251 18.27 32.63 -24.77
C GLU A 251 19.15 31.48 -25.27
N ASP A 252 20.44 31.73 -25.48
CA ASP A 252 21.34 30.72 -26.03
C ASP A 252 21.38 29.45 -25.19
N TRP A 253 21.32 29.62 -23.88
CA TRP A 253 21.24 28.47 -22.98
C TRP A 253 19.92 27.69 -23.13
N LEU A 254 18.79 28.40 -23.25
CA LEU A 254 17.48 27.74 -23.46
C LEU A 254 17.47 26.95 -24.77
N ARG A 255 18.07 27.46 -25.84
CA ARG A 255 18.17 26.74 -27.12
C ARG A 255 19.10 25.55 -27.05
N THR A 256 20.28 25.68 -26.46
CA THR A 256 21.34 24.68 -26.53
C THR A 256 21.22 23.64 -25.40
N ARG A 257 20.91 24.06 -24.17
CA ARG A 257 20.88 23.21 -22.98
C ARG A 257 19.52 23.16 -22.27
N GLY A 258 18.68 24.17 -22.43
CA GLY A 258 17.36 24.28 -21.81
C GLY A 258 16.27 23.41 -22.46
N GLY A 259 16.63 22.70 -23.54
CA GLY A 259 15.74 21.72 -24.17
C GLY A 259 14.85 22.28 -25.28
N LEU A 260 14.84 23.61 -25.53
CA LEU A 260 14.05 24.18 -26.61
C LEU A 260 14.56 23.76 -28.00
N GLY A 261 15.85 23.50 -28.18
CA GLY A 261 16.38 22.95 -29.42
C GLY A 261 16.08 21.46 -29.67
N ARG A 262 15.34 20.79 -28.75
CA ARG A 262 14.92 19.38 -28.85
C ARG A 262 13.45 19.22 -29.18
N ILE A 263 12.71 20.31 -29.29
CA ILE A 263 11.30 20.33 -29.66
C ILE A 263 11.17 20.97 -31.03
N ASP A 264 9.95 20.98 -31.56
CA ASP A 264 9.62 21.63 -32.81
C ASP A 264 10.11 23.10 -32.83
N GLU A 265 10.76 23.52 -33.91
CA GLU A 265 11.41 24.81 -34.03
C GLU A 265 10.42 25.97 -33.97
N ASP A 266 9.25 25.85 -34.58
CA ASP A 266 8.19 26.85 -34.53
C ASP A 266 7.68 27.07 -33.12
N ILE A 267 7.52 25.98 -32.35
CA ILE A 267 7.09 26.04 -30.97
C ILE A 267 8.18 26.65 -30.08
N ALA A 268 9.43 26.26 -30.29
CA ALA A 268 10.56 26.84 -29.57
C ALA A 268 10.67 28.36 -29.79
N ASN A 269 10.52 28.80 -31.04
CA ASN A 269 10.53 30.23 -31.39
C ASN A 269 9.37 30.99 -30.74
N LYS A 270 8.13 30.45 -30.79
CA LYS A 270 6.97 31.07 -30.13
C LYS A 270 7.18 31.24 -28.62
N LEU A 271 7.75 30.21 -27.95
CA LEU A 271 8.06 30.30 -26.54
C LEU A 271 9.12 31.37 -26.22
N LEU A 272 10.18 31.46 -27.04
CA LEU A 272 11.24 32.43 -26.86
C LEU A 272 10.78 33.87 -27.14
N ASP A 273 10.04 34.09 -28.22
CA ASP A 273 9.53 35.41 -28.58
C ASP A 273 8.54 35.94 -27.55
N ALA A 274 7.66 35.04 -27.04
CA ALA A 274 6.77 35.40 -25.94
C ALA A 274 7.53 35.68 -24.62
N THR A 275 8.67 35.03 -24.41
CA THR A 275 9.53 35.27 -23.24
C THR A 275 10.24 36.60 -23.36
N LYS A 276 10.87 36.87 -24.51
CA LYS A 276 11.56 38.14 -24.80
C LYS A 276 10.64 39.38 -24.67
N SER A 277 9.43 39.24 -25.19
CA SER A 277 8.43 40.30 -25.13
C SER A 277 7.74 40.41 -23.75
N LYS A 278 8.17 39.62 -22.76
CA LYS A 278 7.56 39.53 -21.42
C LYS A 278 6.05 39.26 -21.46
N ASN A 279 5.60 38.58 -22.51
CA ASN A 279 4.17 38.25 -22.76
C ASN A 279 3.88 36.77 -22.67
N LEU A 280 4.82 35.97 -22.12
CA LEU A 280 4.60 34.56 -21.84
C LEU A 280 3.63 34.41 -20.65
N SER A 281 2.67 33.52 -20.79
CA SER A 281 1.73 33.16 -19.73
C SER A 281 1.52 31.64 -19.69
N ILE A 282 1.05 31.13 -18.58
CA ILE A 282 0.78 29.69 -18.43
C ILE A 282 -0.14 29.17 -19.53
N LYS A 283 -1.21 29.95 -19.85
CA LYS A 283 -2.15 29.60 -20.92
C LYS A 283 -1.49 29.54 -22.30
N LYS A 284 -0.62 30.49 -22.61
CA LYS A 284 0.16 30.47 -23.88
C LYS A 284 1.08 29.26 -23.94
N VAL A 285 1.78 28.95 -22.85
CA VAL A 285 2.63 27.76 -22.79
C VAL A 285 1.79 26.49 -23.00
N GLU A 286 0.64 26.36 -22.35
CA GLU A 286 -0.28 25.26 -22.56
C GLU A 286 -0.70 25.14 -24.04
N ASP A 287 -1.14 26.24 -24.66
CA ASP A 287 -1.55 26.24 -26.07
C ASP A 287 -0.40 25.90 -27.02
N PHE A 288 0.81 26.40 -26.77
CA PHE A 288 1.99 26.07 -27.59
C PHE A 288 2.45 24.64 -27.44
N LEU A 289 2.26 24.04 -26.25
CA LEU A 289 2.65 22.65 -25.98
C LEU A 289 1.62 21.62 -26.44
N LYS A 290 0.36 21.98 -26.69
CA LYS A 290 -0.70 21.06 -27.14
C LYS A 290 -0.29 20.16 -28.32
N PRO A 291 0.42 20.63 -29.37
CA PRO A 291 0.82 19.77 -30.48
C PRO A 291 1.95 18.80 -30.13
N LEU A 292 2.70 19.05 -29.04
CA LEU A 292 3.83 18.22 -28.66
C LEU A 292 3.39 16.94 -27.94
N PRO A 293 4.01 15.79 -28.26
CA PRO A 293 3.83 14.58 -27.49
C PRO A 293 4.20 14.80 -26.02
N ILE A 294 3.49 14.14 -25.11
CA ILE A 294 3.71 14.29 -23.66
C ILE A 294 5.15 13.94 -23.25
N GLU A 295 5.82 13.03 -23.95
CA GLU A 295 7.21 12.67 -23.69
C GLU A 295 8.16 13.82 -24.02
N SER A 296 7.91 14.58 -25.10
CA SER A 296 8.68 15.78 -25.44
C SER A 296 8.48 16.87 -24.40
N GLN A 297 7.27 17.05 -23.89
CA GLN A 297 6.97 17.99 -22.80
C GLN A 297 7.70 17.60 -21.51
N LYS A 298 7.76 16.30 -21.17
CA LYS A 298 8.53 15.80 -20.01
C LYS A 298 10.03 16.04 -20.15
N ILE A 299 10.59 15.83 -21.37
CA ILE A 299 12.00 16.08 -21.65
C ILE A 299 12.30 17.58 -21.47
N LEU A 300 11.47 18.45 -22.03
CA LEU A 300 11.60 19.90 -21.87
C LEU A 300 11.54 20.30 -20.39
N LEU A 301 10.55 19.80 -19.64
CA LEU A 301 10.42 20.05 -18.21
C LEU A 301 11.70 19.66 -17.45
N ASN A 302 12.22 18.47 -17.70
CA ASN A 302 13.41 17.95 -17.02
C ASN A 302 14.66 18.77 -17.35
N THR A 303 14.83 19.19 -18.59
CA THR A 303 15.98 20.03 -19.02
C THR A 303 15.94 21.44 -18.44
N LEU A 304 14.76 21.96 -18.16
CA LEU A 304 14.56 23.22 -17.44
C LEU A 304 14.78 23.08 -15.91
N GLY A 305 15.10 21.86 -15.44
CA GLY A 305 15.34 21.56 -14.02
C GLY A 305 14.05 21.31 -13.22
N GLY A 306 12.91 21.13 -13.90
CA GLY A 306 11.67 20.69 -13.30
C GLY A 306 11.61 19.16 -13.14
N ARG A 307 10.61 18.69 -12.42
CA ARG A 307 10.29 17.26 -12.31
C ARG A 307 8.80 17.08 -12.57
N MET A 308 8.43 15.95 -13.19
CA MET A 308 7.04 15.62 -13.39
C MET A 308 6.24 15.76 -12.09
N PRO A 309 5.25 16.65 -12.03
CA PRO A 309 4.39 16.75 -10.85
C PRO A 309 3.50 15.52 -10.74
N PHE A 310 3.29 15.06 -9.51
CA PHE A 310 2.42 13.93 -9.20
C PHE A 310 1.39 14.32 -8.16
N GLY A 311 0.19 13.82 -8.35
CA GLY A 311 -0.89 13.88 -7.39
C GLY A 311 -1.38 12.49 -7.00
N PHE A 312 -2.37 12.46 -6.12
CA PHE A 312 -3.02 11.25 -5.63
C PHE A 312 -4.52 11.34 -5.91
N ILE A 313 -5.10 10.22 -6.29
CA ILE A 313 -6.51 10.12 -6.66
C ILE A 313 -7.03 8.73 -6.27
N ILE A 314 -8.32 8.57 -6.08
CA ILE A 314 -8.95 7.26 -5.93
C ILE A 314 -8.69 6.42 -7.20
N SER A 315 -8.35 5.14 -7.03
CA SER A 315 -7.86 4.25 -8.09
C SER A 315 -8.91 3.83 -9.13
N GLY A 316 -10.18 4.17 -8.95
CA GLY A 316 -11.25 3.83 -9.87
C GLY A 316 -12.23 4.98 -10.08
N GLN A 317 -13.11 4.85 -11.06
CA GLN A 317 -14.16 5.84 -11.35
C GLN A 317 -15.33 5.77 -10.36
N ASP A 318 -15.56 4.59 -9.80
CA ASP A 318 -16.58 4.33 -8.79
C ASP A 318 -16.13 3.31 -7.76
N GLY A 319 -16.99 3.02 -6.79
CA GLY A 319 -16.68 2.09 -5.70
C GLY A 319 -16.51 0.64 -6.16
N GLU A 320 -17.20 0.20 -7.20
CA GLU A 320 -17.07 -1.17 -7.71
C GLU A 320 -15.72 -1.37 -8.42
N GLU A 321 -15.27 -0.39 -9.20
CA GLU A 321 -13.96 -0.46 -9.84
C GLU A 321 -12.83 -0.45 -8.81
N VAL A 322 -12.92 0.39 -7.76
CA VAL A 322 -11.96 0.38 -6.66
C VAL A 322 -11.94 -0.98 -5.95
N LYS A 323 -13.10 -1.56 -5.69
CA LYS A 323 -13.21 -2.91 -5.12
C LYS A 323 -12.48 -3.93 -6.00
N GLN A 324 -12.68 -3.93 -7.31
CA GLN A 324 -12.03 -4.86 -8.24
C GLN A 324 -10.49 -4.70 -8.21
N ILE A 325 -9.99 -3.46 -8.19
CA ILE A 325 -8.55 -3.17 -8.12
C ILE A 325 -7.95 -3.70 -6.82
N VAL A 326 -8.58 -3.43 -5.68
CA VAL A 326 -8.14 -3.91 -4.37
C VAL A 326 -8.19 -5.44 -4.32
N MET A 327 -9.30 -6.05 -4.74
CA MET A 327 -9.45 -7.51 -4.74
C MET A 327 -8.44 -8.20 -5.64
N THR A 328 -8.06 -7.61 -6.77
CA THR A 328 -6.96 -8.13 -7.61
C THR A 328 -5.63 -8.19 -6.85
N LYS A 329 -5.32 -7.18 -6.04
CA LYS A 329 -4.12 -7.19 -5.18
C LYS A 329 -4.23 -8.24 -4.07
N VAL A 330 -5.38 -8.33 -3.41
CA VAL A 330 -5.67 -9.34 -2.39
C VAL A 330 -5.45 -10.75 -2.97
N GLU A 331 -6.06 -11.07 -4.10
CA GLU A 331 -5.93 -12.38 -4.76
C GLU A 331 -4.47 -12.72 -5.09
N ARG A 332 -3.69 -11.75 -5.52
CA ARG A 332 -2.27 -11.96 -5.80
C ARG A 332 -1.49 -12.36 -4.55
N ILE A 333 -1.76 -11.71 -3.42
CA ILE A 333 -1.11 -12.04 -2.15
C ILE A 333 -1.57 -13.40 -1.63
N LEU A 334 -2.88 -13.69 -1.67
CA LEU A 334 -3.42 -14.97 -1.22
C LEU A 334 -2.85 -16.15 -2.04
N ARG A 335 -2.73 -16.01 -3.36
CA ARG A 335 -2.05 -17.02 -4.19
C ARG A 335 -0.58 -17.22 -3.79
N ARG A 336 0.13 -16.12 -3.54
CA ARG A 336 1.53 -16.20 -3.08
C ARG A 336 1.64 -16.90 -1.73
N LEU A 337 0.74 -16.59 -0.78
CA LEU A 337 0.68 -17.27 0.52
C LEU A 337 0.47 -18.76 0.37
N ASN A 338 -0.51 -19.18 -0.42
CA ASN A 338 -0.78 -20.60 -0.67
C ASN A 338 0.42 -21.30 -1.31
N THR A 339 1.04 -20.72 -2.34
CA THR A 339 2.24 -21.28 -2.97
C THR A 339 3.41 -21.45 -2.00
N VAL A 340 3.62 -20.49 -1.08
CA VAL A 340 4.70 -20.58 -0.10
C VAL A 340 4.37 -21.59 0.99
N ALA A 341 3.10 -21.69 1.41
CA ALA A 341 2.66 -22.69 2.36
C ALA A 341 2.83 -24.13 1.84
N GLU A 342 2.46 -24.40 0.58
CA GLU A 342 2.69 -25.68 -0.09
C GLU A 342 4.18 -26.05 -0.17
N ARG A 343 5.04 -25.07 -0.43
CA ARG A 343 6.49 -25.28 -0.43
C ARG A 343 7.03 -25.58 0.96
N LEU A 344 6.49 -24.93 1.98
CA LEU A 344 6.88 -25.17 3.37
C LEU A 344 6.52 -26.59 3.80
N ASP A 345 5.27 -27.05 3.55
CA ASP A 345 4.87 -28.41 3.86
C ASP A 345 5.76 -29.44 3.15
N LYS A 346 6.13 -29.22 1.88
CA LYS A 346 7.05 -30.08 1.15
C LYS A 346 8.46 -30.09 1.75
N ALA A 347 8.97 -28.91 2.11
CA ALA A 347 10.31 -28.83 2.71
C ALA A 347 10.39 -29.52 4.08
N LEU A 348 9.32 -29.47 4.89
CA LEU A 348 9.23 -30.17 6.19
C LEU A 348 9.13 -31.69 6.05
N LEU A 349 8.75 -32.23 4.88
CA LEU A 349 8.71 -33.67 4.62
C LEU A 349 10.06 -34.19 4.08
N GLU A 350 10.90 -33.31 3.55
CA GLU A 350 12.23 -33.64 2.98
C GLU A 350 13.34 -33.55 4.05
N ASP A 351 13.12 -32.83 5.17
CA ASP A 351 14.00 -32.76 6.34
C ASP A 351 13.72 -33.93 7.34
#